data_e1e987c7c426f289822a21a5582033dd
#
_entry.id   e1e987c7c426f289822a21a5582033dd
#
_cell.length_a   1.000
_cell.length_b   1.000
_cell.length_c   1.000
_cell.angle_alpha   90.00
_cell.angle_beta   90.00
_cell.angle_gamma   90.00
#
_symmetry.space_group_name_H-M   'P 1'
#
loop_
_entity.id
_entity.type
_entity.pdbx_description
1 polymer ?
#
loop_
_entity_poly.entity_id
_entity_poly.type
_entity_poly.pdbx_seq_one_letter_code
_entity_poly.pdbx_strand_id
1 'polypeptide(L)'
;MSLFRRPSRIVWYLLCGLLVPCVATLVGTGSRLLSSAPRNHYAPAFSGSLPEPAAHDPAKRTAVIIAANSGTEGSDFLAPYEVIGRSQAFNLYAVAPERELTHLFPGSPMLRGVDMLPHYSFAQYDAQIGHDPDLIVIPFLPFSQAAEYQQILDWVRRHAGPDTTVLSICAGATNLADTGLLAGRKATTHHYSFSVIAQAHPDVELVQGVRYVEDGNFITSAGVTAGVDGSLFALKRIVGEDVALRVAREINYPYAHFLDDANFVPTPAPLGDLLGLVPSLPNMLLSGLNSNDQNLGVALYSGMSELALASLVDTLPHVNTLTLHSIAPQREVLVSQHGLQLLPRWSYADAPTLDRIVVPGLIDEASLASLQSWSAERAGPAVEQLHLGASYVYQAGFEDMARNNGSIVAAQTIYLLEFPGEQLPSGLRLFPPTVLRNASLYALLGLLIAGASDYLRSKRRQARRSSRPSEQPSLGRAVDPQL
;
A
#
# COMPACT_ATOMS: atom_id res chain seq x y z
N MET A 1 -5.46 47.63 23.57
CA MET A 1 -5.19 46.28 23.05
C MET A 1 -5.03 46.34 21.56
N SER A 2 -3.80 46.43 21.02
CA SER A 2 -3.49 46.37 19.58
C SER A 2 -2.27 45.45 19.38
N LEU A 3 -2.51 44.15 19.42
CA LEU A 3 -1.47 43.09 19.34
C LEU A 3 -1.24 42.53 17.94
N PHE A 4 -1.69 43.20 16.87
CA PHE A 4 -1.33 42.83 15.51
C PHE A 4 -0.38 43.88 14.91
N ARG A 5 0.91 43.81 15.28
CA ARG A 5 1.94 44.46 14.48
C ARG A 5 1.86 43.88 13.06
N ARG A 6 1.69 44.70 12.03
CA ARG A 6 1.66 44.29 10.64
C ARG A 6 2.96 43.55 10.33
N PRO A 7 2.90 42.33 9.73
CA PRO A 7 4.11 41.63 9.35
C PRO A 7 4.94 42.51 8.40
N SER A 8 6.27 42.44 8.50
CA SER A 8 7.15 43.12 7.55
C SER A 8 6.81 42.63 6.12
N ARG A 9 7.10 43.46 5.10
CA ARG A 9 6.85 43.07 3.70
C ARG A 9 7.48 41.71 3.39
N ILE A 10 8.69 41.48 3.86
CA ILE A 10 9.42 40.20 3.66
C ILE A 10 8.63 39.05 4.23
N VAL A 11 8.14 39.16 5.47
CA VAL A 11 7.32 38.11 6.12
C VAL A 11 6.03 37.86 5.33
N TRP A 12 5.39 38.90 4.79
CA TRP A 12 4.19 38.75 3.97
C TRP A 12 4.46 37.96 2.66
N TYR A 13 5.56 38.28 1.97
CA TYR A 13 5.96 37.58 0.76
C TYR A 13 6.33 36.11 1.05
N LEU A 14 7.08 35.85 2.13
CA LEU A 14 7.41 34.49 2.57
C LEU A 14 6.15 33.69 2.93
N LEU A 15 5.22 34.30 3.67
CA LEU A 15 3.95 33.65 4.00
C LEU A 15 3.13 33.29 2.77
N CYS A 16 2.97 34.19 1.79
CA CYS A 16 2.24 33.89 0.57
C CYS A 16 2.97 32.86 -0.30
N GLY A 17 4.30 32.92 -0.39
CA GLY A 17 5.11 31.96 -1.12
C GLY A 17 5.06 30.54 -0.55
N LEU A 18 4.83 30.38 0.76
CA LEU A 18 4.66 29.09 1.40
C LEU A 18 3.19 28.65 1.48
N LEU A 19 2.27 29.54 1.76
CA LEU A 19 0.86 29.22 1.96
C LEU A 19 0.21 28.66 0.70
N VAL A 20 0.51 29.25 -0.48
CA VAL A 20 -0.12 28.82 -1.73
C VAL A 20 0.27 27.37 -2.11
N PRO A 21 1.54 26.96 -2.06
CA PRO A 21 1.90 25.54 -2.22
C PRO A 21 1.22 24.63 -1.19
N CYS A 22 1.19 25.02 0.10
CA CYS A 22 0.53 24.24 1.13
C CYS A 22 -0.97 24.03 0.85
N VAL A 23 -1.69 25.11 0.48
CA VAL A 23 -3.10 25.01 0.11
C VAL A 23 -3.28 24.15 -1.14
N ALA A 24 -2.43 24.32 -2.16
CA ALA A 24 -2.48 23.51 -3.38
C ALA A 24 -2.26 22.01 -3.07
N THR A 25 -1.31 21.70 -2.18
CA THR A 25 -1.08 20.32 -1.69
C THR A 25 -2.34 19.76 -1.05
N LEU A 26 -2.92 20.48 -0.10
CA LEU A 26 -4.13 20.01 0.60
C LEU A 26 -5.33 19.85 -0.34
N VAL A 27 -5.54 20.77 -1.27
CA VAL A 27 -6.61 20.69 -2.26
C VAL A 27 -6.36 19.52 -3.22
N GLY A 28 -5.14 19.34 -3.71
CA GLY A 28 -4.77 18.24 -4.58
C GLY A 28 -4.95 16.89 -3.89
N THR A 29 -4.47 16.75 -2.65
CA THR A 29 -4.67 15.54 -1.82
C THR A 29 -6.14 15.27 -1.56
N GLY A 30 -6.91 16.29 -1.17
CA GLY A 30 -8.36 16.16 -0.94
C GLY A 30 -9.13 15.77 -2.20
N SER A 31 -8.77 16.33 -3.36
CA SER A 31 -9.36 15.96 -4.64
C SER A 31 -9.08 14.50 -4.98
N ARG A 32 -7.87 14.00 -4.72
CA ARG A 32 -7.51 12.58 -4.94
C ARG A 32 -8.29 11.66 -4.02
N LEU A 33 -8.38 11.98 -2.73
CA LEU A 33 -9.19 11.22 -1.78
C LEU A 33 -10.65 11.12 -2.21
N LEU A 34 -11.22 12.22 -2.70
CA LEU A 34 -12.61 12.24 -3.19
C LEU A 34 -12.77 11.48 -4.52
N SER A 35 -11.77 11.50 -5.39
CA SER A 35 -11.81 10.78 -6.68
C SER A 35 -11.51 9.29 -6.53
N SER A 36 -10.73 8.90 -5.54
CA SER A 36 -10.47 7.50 -5.17
C SER A 36 -11.61 6.88 -4.35
N ALA A 37 -12.60 7.68 -3.93
CA ALA A 37 -13.82 7.15 -3.31
C ALA A 37 -14.44 6.04 -4.19
N PRO A 38 -15.14 5.05 -3.63
CA PRO A 38 -15.27 3.65 -4.07
C PRO A 38 -15.93 3.39 -5.43
N ARG A 39 -15.71 4.23 -6.41
CA ARG A 39 -16.39 4.11 -7.73
C ARG A 39 -16.01 2.88 -8.55
N ASN A 40 -14.93 2.16 -8.22
CA ASN A 40 -14.42 1.07 -9.07
C ASN A 40 -13.64 -0.02 -8.32
N HIS A 41 -13.98 -0.33 -7.07
CA HIS A 41 -13.33 -1.46 -6.38
C HIS A 41 -13.85 -2.81 -6.87
N TYR A 42 -15.07 -2.84 -7.38
CA TYR A 42 -15.64 -4.07 -7.88
C TYR A 42 -15.09 -4.39 -9.28
N ALA A 43 -14.56 -5.60 -9.43
CA ALA A 43 -14.29 -6.14 -10.76
C ALA A 43 -15.58 -6.10 -11.58
N PRO A 44 -15.50 -5.88 -12.91
CA PRO A 44 -16.64 -6.10 -13.77
C PRO A 44 -17.18 -7.51 -13.55
N ALA A 45 -18.50 -7.71 -13.63
CA ALA A 45 -19.12 -9.02 -13.46
C ALA A 45 -18.40 -10.06 -14.34
N PHE A 46 -18.14 -11.24 -13.78
CA PHE A 46 -17.55 -12.37 -14.49
C PHE A 46 -18.62 -13.41 -14.73
N SER A 47 -18.81 -13.80 -15.98
CA SER A 47 -19.81 -14.78 -16.40
C SER A 47 -19.21 -16.08 -16.90
N GLY A 48 -17.88 -16.26 -16.77
CA GLY A 48 -17.18 -17.49 -17.15
C GLY A 48 -17.41 -18.64 -16.17
N SER A 49 -17.05 -19.85 -16.58
CA SER A 49 -17.03 -21.01 -15.69
C SER A 49 -15.92 -20.85 -14.64
N LEU A 50 -16.23 -21.16 -13.40
CA LEU A 50 -15.24 -21.19 -12.32
C LEU A 50 -14.45 -22.50 -12.42
N PRO A 51 -13.11 -22.47 -12.54
CA PRO A 51 -12.31 -23.69 -12.57
C PRO A 51 -12.37 -24.39 -11.21
N GLU A 52 -12.35 -25.71 -11.24
CA GLU A 52 -12.25 -26.49 -10.01
C GLU A 52 -10.88 -26.33 -9.37
N PRO A 53 -10.79 -26.38 -8.02
CA PRO A 53 -9.52 -26.44 -7.33
C PRO A 53 -8.71 -27.67 -7.74
N ALA A 54 -7.40 -27.63 -7.52
CA ALA A 54 -6.56 -28.82 -7.67
C ALA A 54 -7.05 -29.93 -6.73
N ALA A 55 -6.96 -31.19 -7.20
CA ALA A 55 -7.37 -32.33 -6.40
C ALA A 55 -6.58 -32.39 -5.07
N HIS A 56 -7.30 -32.64 -3.98
CA HIS A 56 -6.69 -32.81 -2.67
C HIS A 56 -5.83 -34.07 -2.61
N ASP A 57 -4.56 -33.90 -2.23
CA ASP A 57 -3.63 -35.02 -2.01
C ASP A 57 -3.63 -35.39 -0.53
N PRO A 58 -4.18 -36.52 -0.13
CA PRO A 58 -4.28 -36.94 1.28
C PRO A 58 -2.92 -37.23 1.93
N ALA A 59 -1.82 -37.31 1.13
CA ALA A 59 -0.47 -37.48 1.66
C ALA A 59 0.21 -36.16 2.05
N LYS A 60 -0.37 -35.02 1.64
CA LYS A 60 0.15 -33.70 1.97
C LYS A 60 -0.61 -33.07 3.14
N ARG A 61 0.08 -32.23 3.89
CA ARG A 61 -0.53 -31.31 4.84
C ARG A 61 -1.49 -30.34 4.16
N THR A 62 -2.34 -29.68 4.91
CA THR A 62 -3.25 -28.67 4.37
C THR A 62 -2.94 -27.31 4.95
N ALA A 63 -2.76 -26.33 4.07
CA ALA A 63 -2.65 -24.93 4.44
C ALA A 63 -3.77 -24.11 3.80
N VAL A 64 -4.35 -23.21 4.57
CA VAL A 64 -5.35 -22.27 4.05
C VAL A 64 -4.91 -20.83 4.29
N ILE A 65 -5.16 -19.97 3.31
CA ILE A 65 -5.03 -18.52 3.47
C ILE A 65 -6.44 -17.94 3.37
N ILE A 66 -6.83 -17.21 4.42
CA ILE A 66 -8.18 -16.64 4.51
C ILE A 66 -8.25 -15.38 3.67
N ALA A 67 -9.36 -15.23 2.97
CA ALA A 67 -9.73 -13.99 2.32
C ALA A 67 -11.10 -13.52 2.78
N ALA A 68 -11.33 -12.21 2.75
CA ALA A 68 -12.65 -11.61 2.89
C ALA A 68 -13.18 -11.25 1.50
N ASN A 69 -14.43 -11.56 1.21
CA ASN A 69 -15.05 -11.21 -0.09
C ASN A 69 -15.12 -9.68 -0.28
N SER A 70 -15.23 -8.93 0.83
CA SER A 70 -15.19 -7.46 0.83
C SER A 70 -13.81 -6.87 0.53
N GLY A 71 -12.74 -7.68 0.56
CA GLY A 71 -11.37 -7.31 0.23
C GLY A 71 -10.34 -7.79 1.26
N THR A 72 -9.13 -8.05 0.77
CA THR A 72 -8.00 -8.58 1.55
C THR A 72 -6.74 -7.82 1.18
N GLU A 73 -5.84 -7.59 2.12
CA GLU A 73 -4.55 -6.98 1.82
C GLU A 73 -3.73 -7.91 0.92
N GLY A 74 -3.21 -7.34 -0.19
CA GLY A 74 -2.68 -8.12 -1.31
C GLY A 74 -1.37 -8.83 -1.00
N SER A 75 -0.39 -8.13 -0.42
CA SER A 75 0.90 -8.75 -0.09
C SER A 75 0.83 -9.68 1.11
N ASP A 76 -0.02 -9.36 2.09
CA ASP A 76 -0.27 -10.26 3.23
C ASP A 76 -0.87 -11.60 2.78
N PHE A 77 -1.53 -11.60 1.61
CA PHE A 77 -2.08 -12.80 1.00
C PHE A 77 -1.11 -13.48 0.02
N LEU A 78 -0.58 -12.74 -0.95
CA LEU A 78 0.20 -13.28 -2.08
C LEU A 78 1.59 -13.77 -1.66
N ALA A 79 2.26 -13.05 -0.74
CA ALA A 79 3.61 -13.42 -0.31
C ALA A 79 3.63 -14.76 0.45
N PRO A 80 2.80 -14.99 1.48
CA PRO A 80 2.73 -16.31 2.13
C PRO A 80 2.24 -17.40 1.16
N TYR A 81 1.36 -17.06 0.21
CA TYR A 81 0.89 -18.03 -0.76
C TYR A 81 2.05 -18.65 -1.56
N GLU A 82 2.97 -17.82 -2.08
CA GLU A 82 4.15 -18.32 -2.77
C GLU A 82 5.12 -19.05 -1.82
N VAL A 83 5.42 -18.47 -0.65
CA VAL A 83 6.38 -19.08 0.29
C VAL A 83 5.93 -20.48 0.70
N ILE A 84 4.65 -20.64 1.03
CA ILE A 84 4.07 -21.95 1.41
C ILE A 84 4.01 -22.87 0.18
N GLY A 85 3.57 -22.36 -0.97
CA GLY A 85 3.46 -23.14 -2.22
C GLY A 85 4.80 -23.73 -2.67
N ARG A 86 5.89 -22.96 -2.58
CA ARG A 86 7.25 -23.43 -2.92
C ARG A 86 7.74 -24.56 -2.03
N SER A 87 7.20 -24.70 -0.83
CA SER A 87 7.54 -25.83 0.03
C SER A 87 7.14 -27.17 -0.59
N GLN A 88 6.10 -27.21 -1.42
CA GLN A 88 5.45 -28.37 -2.01
C GLN A 88 4.89 -29.37 -0.98
N ALA A 89 4.87 -28.98 0.29
CA ALA A 89 4.49 -29.83 1.40
C ALA A 89 2.98 -29.78 1.72
N PHE A 90 2.26 -28.86 1.10
CA PHE A 90 0.86 -28.59 1.43
C PHE A 90 -0.06 -28.70 0.21
N ASN A 91 -1.29 -29.13 0.46
CA ASN A 91 -2.43 -28.68 -0.31
C ASN A 91 -2.69 -27.24 0.13
N LEU A 92 -2.55 -26.28 -0.78
CA LEU A 92 -2.63 -24.86 -0.46
C LEU A 92 -3.91 -24.28 -1.05
N TYR A 93 -4.75 -23.71 -0.19
CA TYR A 93 -6.05 -23.19 -0.60
C TYR A 93 -6.26 -21.76 -0.15
N ALA A 94 -6.81 -20.93 -1.04
CA ALA A 94 -7.48 -19.69 -0.71
C ALA A 94 -8.91 -20.01 -0.28
N VAL A 95 -9.34 -19.57 0.89
CA VAL A 95 -10.69 -19.80 1.40
C VAL A 95 -11.34 -18.48 1.82
N ALA A 96 -12.63 -18.34 1.58
CA ALA A 96 -13.39 -17.13 1.92
C ALA A 96 -14.81 -17.51 2.41
N PRO A 97 -15.59 -16.59 2.99
CA PRO A 97 -16.99 -16.85 3.31
C PRO A 97 -17.77 -17.42 2.12
N GLU A 98 -17.61 -16.79 0.94
CA GLU A 98 -18.23 -17.24 -0.31
C GLU A 98 -17.19 -17.43 -1.40
N ARG A 99 -17.45 -18.35 -2.35
CA ARG A 99 -16.59 -18.57 -3.51
C ARG A 99 -16.92 -17.57 -4.62
N GLU A 100 -16.60 -16.31 -4.36
CA GLU A 100 -16.83 -15.17 -5.26
C GLU A 100 -15.53 -14.42 -5.51
N LEU A 101 -15.51 -13.60 -6.58
CA LEU A 101 -14.36 -12.73 -6.86
C LEU A 101 -14.05 -11.86 -5.66
N THR A 102 -12.81 -11.96 -5.21
CA THR A 102 -12.28 -11.25 -4.06
C THR A 102 -11.19 -10.28 -4.51
N HIS A 103 -11.27 -9.05 -4.00
CA HIS A 103 -10.29 -8.04 -4.32
C HIS A 103 -9.09 -8.08 -3.38
N LEU A 104 -7.89 -8.22 -3.94
CA LEU A 104 -6.63 -8.03 -3.23
C LEU A 104 -6.18 -6.58 -3.42
N PHE A 105 -6.29 -5.77 -2.36
CA PHE A 105 -5.94 -4.35 -2.41
C PHE A 105 -4.52 -4.10 -1.87
N PRO A 106 -3.82 -3.08 -2.37
CA PRO A 106 -2.48 -2.72 -1.90
C PRO A 106 -2.56 -1.79 -0.68
N GLY A 107 -2.18 -2.26 0.50
CA GLY A 107 -2.05 -1.47 1.73
C GLY A 107 -3.22 -0.57 2.12
N SER A 108 -3.96 -0.08 1.15
CA SER A 108 -5.17 0.72 1.29
C SER A 108 -6.27 0.24 0.35
N PRO A 109 -7.46 -0.05 0.87
CA PRO A 109 -8.61 -0.51 0.08
C PRO A 109 -9.18 0.57 -0.86
N MET A 110 -8.75 1.81 -0.71
CA MET A 110 -9.05 2.86 -1.68
C MET A 110 -8.22 2.74 -2.96
N LEU A 111 -7.16 1.91 -2.96
CA LEU A 111 -6.30 1.67 -4.09
C LEU A 111 -6.76 0.43 -4.87
N ARG A 112 -6.52 0.42 -6.17
CA ARG A 112 -6.83 -0.74 -7.02
C ARG A 112 -5.70 -1.74 -6.94
N GLY A 113 -6.07 -3.01 -6.71
CA GLY A 113 -5.18 -4.15 -6.75
C GLY A 113 -5.56 -5.13 -7.85
N VAL A 114 -5.51 -6.42 -7.54
CA VAL A 114 -5.87 -7.51 -8.44
C VAL A 114 -7.03 -8.31 -7.87
N ASP A 115 -7.71 -9.08 -8.71
CA ASP A 115 -8.83 -9.89 -8.29
C ASP A 115 -8.45 -11.37 -8.34
N MET A 116 -8.87 -12.10 -7.32
CA MET A 116 -8.69 -13.54 -7.24
C MET A 116 -10.02 -14.26 -7.00
N LEU A 117 -10.06 -15.54 -7.30
CA LEU A 117 -11.15 -16.43 -6.97
C LEU A 117 -10.68 -17.40 -5.87
N PRO A 118 -11.34 -17.45 -4.71
CA PRO A 118 -11.07 -18.45 -3.70
C PRO A 118 -11.30 -19.87 -4.24
N HIS A 119 -10.49 -20.84 -3.79
CA HIS A 119 -10.65 -22.23 -4.15
C HIS A 119 -11.95 -22.80 -3.58
N TYR A 120 -12.26 -22.44 -2.32
CA TYR A 120 -13.46 -22.90 -1.62
C TYR A 120 -14.12 -21.74 -0.88
N SER A 121 -15.44 -21.80 -0.77
CA SER A 121 -16.10 -21.12 0.35
C SER A 121 -15.83 -21.90 1.66
N PHE A 122 -16.04 -21.28 2.81
CA PHE A 122 -15.91 -21.96 4.09
C PHE A 122 -16.78 -23.24 4.14
N ALA A 123 -18.04 -23.14 3.68
CA ALA A 123 -18.94 -24.27 3.65
C ALA A 123 -18.46 -25.39 2.71
N GLN A 124 -17.86 -25.02 1.55
CA GLN A 124 -17.31 -26.00 0.63
C GLN A 124 -16.06 -26.69 1.20
N TYR A 125 -15.16 -25.90 1.86
CA TYR A 125 -14.00 -26.47 2.54
C TYR A 125 -14.44 -27.48 3.62
N ASP A 126 -15.35 -27.08 4.50
CA ASP A 126 -15.84 -27.93 5.57
C ASP A 126 -16.49 -29.24 5.02
N ALA A 127 -17.21 -29.15 3.89
CA ALA A 127 -17.87 -30.31 3.28
C ALA A 127 -16.94 -31.22 2.48
N GLN A 128 -15.93 -30.66 1.79
CA GLN A 128 -15.11 -31.41 0.81
C GLN A 128 -13.79 -31.89 1.40
N ILE A 129 -13.15 -31.06 2.23
CA ILE A 129 -11.88 -31.37 2.90
C ILE A 129 -12.16 -31.99 4.27
N GLY A 130 -13.06 -31.40 5.09
CA GLY A 130 -13.66 -32.00 6.25
C GLY A 130 -12.73 -32.23 7.46
N HIS A 131 -11.54 -31.63 7.48
CA HIS A 131 -10.61 -31.68 8.61
C HIS A 131 -9.97 -30.30 8.83
N ASP A 132 -9.44 -30.09 10.04
CA ASP A 132 -8.72 -28.86 10.35
C ASP A 132 -7.44 -28.75 9.53
N PRO A 133 -7.09 -27.53 9.05
CA PRO A 133 -5.83 -27.32 8.36
C PRO A 133 -4.65 -27.40 9.32
N ASP A 134 -3.48 -27.84 8.82
CA ASP A 134 -2.23 -27.78 9.58
C ASP A 134 -1.72 -26.34 9.75
N LEU A 135 -2.07 -25.44 8.80
CA LEU A 135 -1.71 -24.04 8.82
C LEU A 135 -2.89 -23.16 8.37
N ILE A 136 -3.25 -22.18 9.18
CA ILE A 136 -4.15 -21.08 8.82
C ILE A 136 -3.34 -19.79 8.73
N VAL A 137 -3.43 -19.09 7.59
CA VAL A 137 -2.85 -17.75 7.42
C VAL A 137 -3.96 -16.72 7.41
N ILE A 138 -3.81 -15.67 8.21
CA ILE A 138 -4.76 -14.57 8.37
C ILE A 138 -4.09 -13.27 7.90
N PRO A 139 -4.31 -12.83 6.66
CA PRO A 139 -3.93 -11.50 6.17
C PRO A 139 -4.73 -10.40 6.86
N PHE A 140 -4.39 -9.15 6.62
CA PHE A 140 -5.23 -8.04 7.05
C PHE A 140 -6.54 -7.95 6.26
N LEU A 141 -7.68 -7.91 6.97
CA LEU A 141 -9.05 -7.94 6.46
C LEU A 141 -9.84 -6.71 6.96
N PRO A 142 -9.56 -5.47 6.45
CA PRO A 142 -10.04 -4.24 7.08
C PRO A 142 -11.51 -3.89 6.80
N PHE A 143 -12.13 -4.45 5.77
CA PHE A 143 -13.43 -4.01 5.25
C PHE A 143 -14.51 -5.07 5.28
N SER A 144 -14.33 -6.12 6.03
CA SER A 144 -15.38 -7.10 6.20
C SER A 144 -16.65 -6.44 6.76
N GLN A 145 -17.77 -6.62 6.08
CA GLN A 145 -19.08 -6.29 6.63
C GLN A 145 -19.27 -7.07 7.93
N ALA A 146 -19.99 -6.51 8.89
CA ALA A 146 -20.09 -7.12 10.22
C ALA A 146 -20.50 -8.60 10.20
N ALA A 147 -21.44 -9.01 9.34
CA ALA A 147 -21.86 -10.39 9.18
C ALA A 147 -20.78 -11.29 8.58
N GLU A 148 -20.10 -10.83 7.53
CA GLU A 148 -18.97 -11.52 6.90
C GLU A 148 -17.81 -11.68 7.89
N TYR A 149 -17.52 -10.62 8.64
CA TYR A 149 -16.44 -10.62 9.61
C TYR A 149 -16.67 -11.66 10.72
N GLN A 150 -17.90 -11.74 11.24
CA GLN A 150 -18.23 -12.78 12.22
C GLN A 150 -18.10 -14.19 11.65
N GLN A 151 -18.50 -14.43 10.40
CA GLN A 151 -18.29 -15.73 9.75
C GLN A 151 -16.80 -16.11 9.69
N ILE A 152 -15.93 -15.15 9.37
CA ILE A 152 -14.47 -15.36 9.35
C ILE A 152 -13.97 -15.69 10.77
N LEU A 153 -14.30 -14.88 11.76
CA LEU A 153 -13.88 -15.12 13.15
C LEU A 153 -14.34 -16.47 13.67
N ASP A 154 -15.58 -16.84 13.39
CA ASP A 154 -16.17 -18.10 13.84
C ASP A 154 -15.54 -19.30 13.14
N TRP A 155 -15.21 -19.17 11.84
CA TRP A 155 -14.51 -20.22 11.10
C TRP A 155 -13.09 -20.42 11.65
N VAL A 156 -12.35 -19.35 11.89
CA VAL A 156 -11.00 -19.42 12.51
C VAL A 156 -11.07 -20.07 13.89
N ARG A 157 -12.00 -19.68 14.76
CA ARG A 157 -12.16 -20.27 16.09
C ARG A 157 -12.42 -21.77 16.04
N ARG A 158 -13.22 -22.24 15.08
CA ARG A 158 -13.53 -23.67 14.94
C ARG A 158 -12.32 -24.48 14.48
N HIS A 159 -11.49 -23.94 13.62
CA HIS A 159 -10.39 -24.68 12.98
C HIS A 159 -9.01 -24.41 13.60
N ALA A 160 -8.87 -23.42 14.49
CA ALA A 160 -7.63 -23.13 15.20
C ALA A 160 -7.44 -24.06 16.42
N GLY A 161 -7.42 -25.35 16.17
CA GLY A 161 -7.17 -26.38 17.20
C GLY A 161 -5.71 -26.39 17.66
N PRO A 162 -5.37 -27.22 18.68
CA PRO A 162 -4.01 -27.27 19.24
C PRO A 162 -2.97 -27.75 18.23
N ASP A 163 -3.36 -28.53 17.24
CA ASP A 163 -2.48 -29.06 16.19
C ASP A 163 -2.40 -28.15 14.95
N THR A 164 -3.25 -27.12 14.88
CA THR A 164 -3.24 -26.10 13.81
C THR A 164 -2.31 -24.97 14.16
N THR A 165 -1.32 -24.69 13.31
CA THR A 165 -0.54 -23.46 13.39
C THR A 165 -1.35 -22.31 12.81
N VAL A 166 -1.45 -21.18 13.51
CA VAL A 166 -2.13 -19.98 13.02
C VAL A 166 -1.10 -18.86 12.83
N LEU A 167 -0.94 -18.41 11.60
CA LEU A 167 -0.07 -17.30 11.24
C LEU A 167 -0.91 -16.08 10.90
N SER A 168 -0.79 -14.99 11.66
CA SER A 168 -1.33 -13.70 11.25
C SER A 168 -0.24 -12.80 10.69
N ILE A 169 -0.58 -12.03 9.66
CA ILE A 169 0.36 -11.14 8.97
C ILE A 169 -0.09 -9.70 9.12
N CYS A 170 0.88 -8.81 9.43
CA CYS A 170 0.63 -7.38 9.48
C CYS A 170 -0.50 -7.04 10.46
N ALA A 171 -1.44 -6.21 10.05
CA ALA A 171 -2.64 -5.89 10.83
C ALA A 171 -3.65 -7.05 10.91
N GLY A 172 -3.41 -8.19 10.25
CA GLY A 172 -4.13 -9.44 10.45
C GLY A 172 -4.07 -9.96 11.90
N ALA A 173 -3.06 -9.52 12.68
CA ALA A 173 -3.03 -9.77 14.12
C ALA A 173 -4.23 -9.12 14.87
N THR A 174 -4.79 -8.01 14.35
CA THR A 174 -6.05 -7.45 14.88
C THR A 174 -7.22 -8.41 14.64
N ASN A 175 -7.30 -8.97 13.43
CA ASN A 175 -8.33 -9.95 13.09
C ASN A 175 -8.22 -11.22 13.96
N LEU A 176 -6.98 -11.67 14.22
CA LEU A 176 -6.74 -12.80 15.12
C LEU A 176 -7.07 -12.45 16.58
N ALA A 177 -6.74 -11.25 17.06
CA ALA A 177 -7.10 -10.80 18.41
C ALA A 177 -8.61 -10.73 18.61
N ASP A 178 -9.37 -10.29 17.59
CA ASP A 178 -10.85 -10.25 17.62
C ASP A 178 -11.48 -11.65 17.74
N THR A 179 -10.76 -12.72 17.41
CA THR A 179 -11.21 -14.09 17.73
C THR A 179 -11.15 -14.41 19.21
N GLY A 180 -10.41 -13.65 20.02
CA GLY A 180 -10.13 -13.94 21.43
C GLY A 180 -9.01 -14.98 21.65
N LEU A 181 -8.44 -15.56 20.59
CA LEU A 181 -7.42 -16.61 20.69
C LEU A 181 -6.04 -16.09 21.14
N LEU A 182 -5.79 -14.77 21.06
CA LEU A 182 -4.57 -14.13 21.54
C LEU A 182 -4.65 -13.68 23.02
N ALA A 183 -5.75 -13.90 23.72
CA ALA A 183 -5.91 -13.51 25.13
C ALA A 183 -4.78 -14.11 26.02
N GLY A 184 -4.04 -13.26 26.72
CA GLY A 184 -2.91 -13.64 27.57
C GLY A 184 -1.66 -14.13 26.83
N ARG A 185 -1.57 -13.91 25.52
CA ARG A 185 -0.45 -14.33 24.67
C ARG A 185 0.40 -13.16 24.21
N LYS A 186 1.64 -13.48 23.82
CA LYS A 186 2.52 -12.56 23.13
C LYS A 186 2.18 -12.48 21.65
N ALA A 187 2.17 -11.24 21.11
CA ALA A 187 1.93 -11.01 19.71
C ALA A 187 2.68 -9.78 19.19
N THR A 188 2.93 -9.74 17.90
CA THR A 188 3.35 -8.51 17.20
C THR A 188 2.36 -8.20 16.07
N THR A 189 2.49 -7.02 15.51
CA THR A 189 1.62 -6.55 14.41
C THR A 189 2.36 -5.44 13.66
N HIS A 190 1.77 -4.96 12.58
CA HIS A 190 2.23 -3.76 11.90
C HIS A 190 2.28 -2.56 12.86
N HIS A 191 3.32 -1.73 12.77
CA HIS A 191 3.58 -0.64 13.74
C HIS A 191 2.40 0.32 13.92
N TYR A 192 1.55 0.53 12.92
CA TYR A 192 0.34 1.34 13.04
C TYR A 192 -0.82 0.65 13.79
N SER A 193 -0.79 -0.66 13.94
CA SER A 193 -1.86 -1.41 14.59
C SER A 193 -1.62 -1.65 16.07
N PHE A 194 -0.44 -1.34 16.59
CA PHE A 194 -0.13 -1.52 18.03
C PHE A 194 -1.13 -0.83 18.95
N SER A 195 -1.43 0.45 18.67
CA SER A 195 -2.37 1.21 19.50
C SER A 195 -3.81 0.69 19.38
N VAL A 196 -4.18 0.14 18.24
CA VAL A 196 -5.52 -0.44 18.01
C VAL A 196 -5.68 -1.70 18.85
N ILE A 197 -4.73 -2.63 18.78
CA ILE A 197 -4.79 -3.88 19.56
C ILE A 197 -4.67 -3.56 21.06
N ALA A 198 -3.73 -2.69 21.47
CA ALA A 198 -3.56 -2.34 22.88
C ALA A 198 -4.84 -1.74 23.52
N GLN A 199 -5.64 -1.02 22.72
CA GLN A 199 -6.90 -0.44 23.18
C GLN A 199 -8.04 -1.45 23.22
N ALA A 200 -8.17 -2.27 22.18
CA ALA A 200 -9.29 -3.21 22.03
C ALA A 200 -9.06 -4.53 22.80
N HIS A 201 -7.80 -4.97 22.90
CA HIS A 201 -7.39 -6.24 23.50
C HIS A 201 -6.23 -6.02 24.48
N PRO A 202 -6.47 -5.37 25.64
CA PRO A 202 -5.41 -5.02 26.61
C PRO A 202 -4.79 -6.24 27.32
N ASP A 203 -5.34 -7.40 27.13
CA ASP A 203 -4.85 -8.69 27.61
C ASP A 203 -3.83 -9.36 26.67
N VAL A 204 -3.60 -8.81 25.47
CA VAL A 204 -2.55 -9.26 24.54
C VAL A 204 -1.23 -8.56 24.89
N GLU A 205 -0.16 -9.35 25.11
CA GLU A 205 1.19 -8.82 25.35
C GLU A 205 1.86 -8.47 24.02
N LEU A 206 1.87 -7.18 23.67
CA LEU A 206 2.43 -6.70 22.40
C LEU A 206 3.96 -6.53 22.45
N VAL A 207 4.66 -7.20 21.53
CA VAL A 207 6.11 -7.16 21.37
C VAL A 207 6.46 -6.32 20.13
N GLN A 208 7.28 -5.28 20.34
CA GLN A 208 7.79 -4.40 19.29
C GLN A 208 9.23 -4.72 18.90
N GLY A 209 9.66 -4.27 17.74
CA GLY A 209 11.05 -4.40 17.30
C GLY A 209 11.43 -5.82 16.88
N VAL A 210 10.46 -6.58 16.38
CA VAL A 210 10.64 -7.94 15.88
C VAL A 210 9.92 -8.15 14.56
N ARG A 211 10.39 -9.10 13.76
CA ARG A 211 9.74 -9.51 12.51
C ARG A 211 8.51 -10.39 12.77
N TYR A 212 8.60 -11.24 13.77
CA TYR A 212 7.49 -12.11 14.18
C TYR A 212 7.63 -12.50 15.67
N VAL A 213 6.53 -12.98 16.22
CA VAL A 213 6.43 -13.55 17.56
C VAL A 213 5.76 -14.91 17.46
N GLU A 214 6.30 -15.90 18.15
CA GLU A 214 5.68 -17.20 18.38
C GLU A 214 5.20 -17.31 19.83
N ASP A 215 3.96 -17.73 20.01
CA ASP A 215 3.41 -18.11 21.33
C ASP A 215 2.45 -19.30 21.17
N GLY A 216 2.91 -20.47 21.61
CA GLY A 216 2.18 -21.71 21.42
C GLY A 216 2.06 -22.11 19.95
N ASN A 217 0.87 -22.26 19.45
CA ASN A 217 0.59 -22.55 18.05
C ASN A 217 0.27 -21.29 17.22
N PHE A 218 0.44 -20.10 17.80
CA PHE A 218 0.23 -18.83 17.13
C PHE A 218 1.56 -18.20 16.75
N ILE A 219 1.64 -17.75 15.50
CA ILE A 219 2.74 -16.94 14.96
C ILE A 219 2.09 -15.65 14.49
N THR A 220 2.59 -14.50 14.95
CA THR A 220 2.14 -13.19 14.47
C THR A 220 3.32 -12.47 13.84
N SER A 221 3.18 -11.93 12.65
CA SER A 221 4.24 -11.17 12.00
C SER A 221 3.97 -9.66 12.03
N ALA A 222 5.02 -8.89 12.01
CA ALA A 222 5.01 -7.45 11.88
C ALA A 222 4.51 -7.02 10.48
N GLY A 223 4.87 -5.84 9.98
CA GLY A 223 4.33 -5.28 8.74
C GLY A 223 4.59 -6.11 7.50
N VAL A 224 3.94 -5.76 6.46
CA VAL A 224 3.72 -6.45 5.18
C VAL A 224 4.85 -7.39 4.73
N THR A 225 6.09 -6.86 4.64
CA THR A 225 7.23 -7.70 4.19
C THR A 225 7.68 -8.73 5.23
N ALA A 226 7.32 -8.55 6.50
CA ALA A 226 7.56 -9.55 7.54
C ALA A 226 6.66 -10.79 7.40
N GLY A 227 5.63 -10.73 6.55
CA GLY A 227 4.85 -11.89 6.18
C GLY A 227 5.68 -13.00 5.55
N VAL A 228 6.76 -12.65 4.83
CA VAL A 228 7.73 -13.63 4.30
C VAL A 228 8.48 -14.31 5.45
N ASP A 229 8.95 -13.55 6.46
CA ASP A 229 9.65 -14.10 7.63
C ASP A 229 8.75 -15.01 8.45
N GLY A 230 7.52 -14.55 8.75
CA GLY A 230 6.53 -15.35 9.48
C GLY A 230 6.19 -16.64 8.73
N SER A 231 6.07 -16.58 7.40
CA SER A 231 5.79 -17.76 6.56
C SER A 231 6.94 -18.74 6.52
N LEU A 232 8.18 -18.24 6.35
CA LEU A 232 9.39 -19.09 6.40
C LEU A 232 9.56 -19.72 7.78
N PHE A 233 9.28 -18.97 8.86
CA PHE A 233 9.31 -19.50 10.22
C PHE A 233 8.22 -20.55 10.45
N ALA A 234 7.00 -20.35 9.94
CA ALA A 234 5.95 -21.36 9.99
C ALA A 234 6.37 -22.65 9.24
N LEU A 235 7.03 -22.52 8.06
CA LEU A 235 7.60 -23.67 7.36
C LEU A 235 8.68 -24.36 8.19
N LYS A 236 9.63 -23.61 8.79
CA LYS A 236 10.66 -24.16 9.69
C LYS A 236 10.02 -25.01 10.78
N ARG A 237 8.95 -24.53 11.38
CA ARG A 237 8.24 -25.20 12.46
C ARG A 237 7.49 -26.45 12.03
N ILE A 238 6.77 -26.39 10.89
CA ILE A 238 5.84 -27.47 10.48
C ILE A 238 6.54 -28.54 9.67
N VAL A 239 7.44 -28.14 8.77
CA VAL A 239 8.07 -29.06 7.79
C VAL A 239 9.59 -29.11 7.87
N GLY A 240 10.21 -28.31 8.74
CA GLY A 240 11.65 -28.34 9.03
C GLY A 240 12.44 -27.20 8.40
N GLU A 241 13.58 -26.92 9.03
CA GLU A 241 14.47 -25.80 8.68
C GLU A 241 15.06 -25.91 7.28
N ASP A 242 15.44 -27.10 6.84
CA ASP A 242 16.00 -27.32 5.50
C ASP A 242 15.04 -26.89 4.40
N VAL A 243 13.71 -27.13 4.59
CA VAL A 243 12.67 -26.70 3.65
C VAL A 243 12.55 -25.18 3.65
N ALA A 244 12.51 -24.55 4.84
CA ALA A 244 12.43 -23.10 4.96
C ALA A 244 13.64 -22.40 4.31
N LEU A 245 14.85 -22.89 4.56
CA LEU A 245 16.08 -22.35 3.96
C LEU A 245 16.15 -22.58 2.45
N ARG A 246 15.64 -23.73 1.95
CA ARG A 246 15.54 -23.98 0.53
C ARG A 246 14.60 -22.97 -0.12
N VAL A 247 13.39 -22.77 0.43
CA VAL A 247 12.42 -21.79 -0.07
C VAL A 247 12.99 -20.37 -0.04
N ALA A 248 13.66 -19.97 1.05
CA ALA A 248 14.31 -18.67 1.14
C ALA A 248 15.33 -18.45 0.01
N ARG A 249 16.12 -19.47 -0.33
CA ARG A 249 17.06 -19.40 -1.46
C ARG A 249 16.34 -19.30 -2.81
N GLU A 250 15.27 -20.07 -3.01
CA GLU A 250 14.49 -20.08 -4.28
C GLU A 250 13.83 -18.74 -4.58
N ILE A 251 13.42 -17.99 -3.54
CA ILE A 251 12.86 -16.63 -3.68
C ILE A 251 13.91 -15.53 -3.62
N ASN A 252 15.20 -15.89 -3.62
CA ASN A 252 16.32 -14.94 -3.44
C ASN A 252 16.17 -14.05 -2.19
N TYR A 253 15.68 -14.61 -1.07
CA TYR A 253 15.45 -13.86 0.17
C TYR A 253 16.77 -13.60 0.91
N PRO A 254 17.22 -12.34 1.03
CA PRO A 254 18.55 -12.04 1.58
C PRO A 254 18.59 -12.00 3.11
N TYR A 255 17.42 -12.07 3.77
CA TYR A 255 17.31 -11.87 5.22
C TYR A 255 16.97 -13.16 5.98
N ALA A 256 17.44 -14.31 5.48
CA ALA A 256 17.15 -15.62 6.09
C ALA A 256 17.63 -15.75 7.55
N HIS A 257 18.52 -14.86 8.03
CA HIS A 257 18.93 -14.79 9.43
C HIS A 257 17.77 -14.52 10.40
N PHE A 258 16.66 -13.93 9.92
CA PHE A 258 15.45 -13.76 10.73
C PHE A 258 14.79 -15.08 11.13
N LEU A 259 15.15 -16.22 10.51
CA LEU A 259 14.72 -17.53 10.98
C LEU A 259 15.28 -17.90 12.36
N ASP A 260 16.40 -17.29 12.78
CA ASP A 260 17.08 -17.56 14.04
C ASP A 260 17.00 -16.38 15.02
N ASP A 261 16.91 -15.15 14.50
CA ASP A 261 16.80 -13.93 15.31
C ASP A 261 15.76 -12.97 14.68
N ALA A 262 14.58 -12.93 15.27
CA ALA A 262 13.49 -12.09 14.80
C ALA A 262 13.66 -10.59 15.12
N ASN A 263 14.70 -10.18 15.84
CA ASN A 263 14.92 -8.77 16.18
C ASN A 263 15.09 -7.90 14.93
N PHE A 264 14.39 -6.79 14.91
CA PHE A 264 14.37 -5.87 13.77
C PHE A 264 14.24 -4.42 14.22
N VAL A 265 15.08 -3.56 13.65
CA VAL A 265 14.97 -2.11 13.83
C VAL A 265 14.57 -1.51 12.48
N PRO A 266 13.38 -0.94 12.37
CA PRO A 266 12.94 -0.31 11.12
C PRO A 266 13.84 0.85 10.72
N THR A 267 14.12 0.99 9.42
CA THR A 267 14.79 2.18 8.89
C THR A 267 13.89 3.39 9.12
N PRO A 268 14.37 4.48 9.73
CA PRO A 268 13.54 5.65 9.98
C PRO A 268 12.96 6.25 8.69
N ALA A 269 11.70 6.64 8.74
CA ALA A 269 11.07 7.32 7.62
C ALA A 269 11.69 8.70 7.38
N PRO A 270 11.97 9.10 6.12
CA PRO A 270 12.56 10.42 5.81
C PRO A 270 11.70 11.60 6.28
N LEU A 271 10.39 11.46 6.25
CA LEU A 271 9.44 12.49 6.66
C LEU A 271 8.85 12.22 8.05
N GLY A 272 9.35 11.17 8.73
CA GLY A 272 8.83 10.74 10.03
C GLY A 272 7.37 10.27 9.98
N ASP A 273 6.84 9.98 11.14
CA ASP A 273 5.40 9.76 11.33
C ASP A 273 4.69 11.10 11.42
N LEU A 274 4.49 11.75 10.27
CA LEU A 274 3.72 12.99 10.21
C LEU A 274 2.31 12.69 10.73
N LEU A 275 2.09 12.96 12.02
CA LEU A 275 0.83 12.84 12.76
C LEU A 275 0.48 11.45 13.32
N GLY A 276 1.18 10.36 13.05
CA GLY A 276 0.91 9.01 13.61
C GLY A 276 -0.50 8.45 13.33
N LEU A 277 -1.29 9.13 12.48
CA LEU A 277 -2.71 8.83 12.26
C LEU A 277 -2.99 8.15 10.91
N VAL A 278 -2.19 8.44 9.90
CA VAL A 278 -2.39 7.90 8.54
C VAL A 278 -1.04 7.47 7.97
N PRO A 279 -0.81 6.19 7.82
CA PRO A 279 0.48 5.61 7.38
C PRO A 279 1.02 6.19 6.08
N SER A 280 0.15 6.36 5.09
CA SER A 280 0.49 6.85 3.75
C SER A 280 0.45 8.38 3.63
N LEU A 281 0.17 9.13 4.71
CA LEU A 281 -0.03 10.58 4.64
C LEU A 281 1.13 11.34 3.95
N PRO A 282 2.41 11.04 4.21
CA PRO A 282 3.50 11.72 3.50
C PRO A 282 3.44 11.52 1.98
N ASN A 283 3.21 10.29 1.52
CA ASN A 283 3.07 10.01 0.09
C ASN A 283 1.81 10.64 -0.51
N MET A 284 0.71 10.65 0.23
CA MET A 284 -0.53 11.34 -0.17
C MET A 284 -0.32 12.86 -0.31
N LEU A 285 0.38 13.50 0.62
CA LEU A 285 0.70 14.93 0.53
C LEU A 285 1.61 15.23 -0.66
N LEU A 286 2.63 14.41 -0.90
CA LEU A 286 3.48 14.55 -2.09
C LEU A 286 2.69 14.35 -3.38
N SER A 287 1.74 13.41 -3.40
CA SER A 287 0.86 13.19 -4.55
C SER A 287 -0.04 14.40 -4.85
N GLY A 288 -0.42 15.19 -3.86
CA GLY A 288 -1.22 16.40 -4.06
C GLY A 288 -0.53 17.47 -4.92
N LEU A 289 0.81 17.49 -4.95
CA LEU A 289 1.61 18.32 -5.86
C LEU A 289 1.99 17.60 -7.16
N ASN A 290 1.81 16.30 -7.24
CA ASN A 290 2.14 15.52 -8.43
C ASN A 290 0.93 15.48 -9.38
N SER A 291 1.01 16.19 -10.50
CA SER A 291 -0.05 16.19 -11.52
C SER A 291 0.12 15.08 -12.57
N ASN A 292 1.04 14.16 -12.38
CA ASN A 292 1.29 13.07 -13.31
C ASN A 292 0.57 11.81 -12.85
N ASP A 293 -0.73 11.75 -13.08
CA ASP A 293 -1.52 10.53 -12.88
C ASP A 293 -1.20 9.56 -14.00
N GLN A 294 -0.93 8.30 -13.66
CA GLN A 294 -0.55 7.26 -14.60
C GLN A 294 -1.43 6.03 -14.45
N ASN A 295 -1.80 5.46 -15.58
CA ASN A 295 -2.41 4.15 -15.67
C ASN A 295 -1.33 3.10 -15.86
N LEU A 296 -1.13 2.25 -14.86
CA LEU A 296 -0.15 1.18 -14.84
C LEU A 296 -0.82 -0.13 -15.24
N GLY A 297 -0.46 -0.69 -16.38
CA GLY A 297 -0.82 -2.06 -16.75
C GLY A 297 0.08 -3.06 -16.03
N VAL A 298 -0.50 -3.99 -15.30
CA VAL A 298 0.19 -5.15 -14.74
C VAL A 298 -0.26 -6.38 -15.51
N ALA A 299 0.65 -6.97 -16.28
CA ALA A 299 0.36 -8.13 -17.10
C ALA A 299 0.20 -9.38 -16.23
N LEU A 300 -0.97 -10.03 -16.30
CA LEU A 300 -1.21 -11.31 -15.68
C LEU A 300 -1.07 -12.43 -16.71
N TYR A 301 -0.49 -13.54 -16.30
CA TYR A 301 -0.26 -14.72 -17.14
C TYR A 301 -0.23 -15.98 -16.27
N SER A 302 -0.53 -17.13 -16.86
CA SER A 302 -0.48 -18.41 -16.13
C SER A 302 0.96 -18.76 -15.74
N GLY A 303 1.15 -19.29 -14.53
CA GLY A 303 2.46 -19.64 -13.99
C GLY A 303 3.25 -18.46 -13.40
N MET A 304 2.65 -17.27 -13.28
CA MET A 304 3.33 -16.13 -12.66
C MET A 304 3.63 -16.37 -11.19
N SER A 305 4.69 -15.74 -10.70
CA SER A 305 5.04 -15.71 -9.27
C SER A 305 4.09 -14.79 -8.50
N GLU A 306 3.47 -15.32 -7.45
CA GLU A 306 2.59 -14.56 -6.56
C GLU A 306 3.38 -13.50 -5.78
N LEU A 307 4.63 -13.82 -5.39
CA LEU A 307 5.49 -12.90 -4.67
C LEU A 307 5.98 -11.73 -5.57
N ALA A 308 6.25 -12.00 -6.84
CA ALA A 308 6.57 -10.95 -7.80
C ALA A 308 5.35 -10.04 -8.04
N LEU A 309 4.15 -10.61 -8.10
CA LEU A 309 2.90 -9.85 -8.18
C LEU A 309 2.68 -9.02 -6.91
N ALA A 310 2.88 -9.61 -5.72
CA ALA A 310 2.78 -8.92 -4.43
C ALA A 310 3.67 -7.67 -4.38
N SER A 311 4.93 -7.81 -4.81
CA SER A 311 5.88 -6.70 -4.79
C SER A 311 5.43 -5.51 -5.63
N LEU A 312 4.74 -5.73 -6.77
CA LEU A 312 4.22 -4.66 -7.61
C LEU A 312 2.91 -4.08 -7.07
N VAL A 313 2.00 -4.97 -6.67
CA VAL A 313 0.68 -4.59 -6.16
C VAL A 313 0.81 -3.72 -4.92
N ASP A 314 1.78 -3.99 -4.07
CA ASP A 314 1.88 -3.29 -2.79
C ASP A 314 2.94 -2.17 -2.75
N THR A 315 3.90 -2.15 -3.65
CA THR A 315 4.85 -1.02 -3.69
C THR A 315 4.31 0.14 -4.53
N LEU A 316 3.96 -0.10 -5.78
CA LEU A 316 3.72 0.97 -6.76
C LEU A 316 2.49 1.85 -6.46
N PRO A 317 1.35 1.34 -6.01
CA PRO A 317 0.18 2.18 -5.70
C PRO A 317 0.39 3.17 -4.56
N HIS A 318 1.35 2.92 -3.63
CA HIS A 318 1.67 3.87 -2.55
C HIS A 318 2.20 5.24 -3.04
N VAL A 319 2.55 5.35 -4.31
CA VAL A 319 2.81 6.65 -4.96
C VAL A 319 1.56 7.56 -4.97
N ASN A 320 0.36 6.98 -4.88
CA ASN A 320 -0.94 7.66 -4.93
C ASN A 320 -1.21 8.47 -6.23
N THR A 321 -0.42 8.25 -7.27
CA THR A 321 -0.63 8.80 -8.62
C THR A 321 -0.65 7.70 -9.67
N LEU A 322 -0.57 6.43 -9.24
CA LEU A 322 -0.68 5.27 -10.12
C LEU A 322 -2.04 4.60 -9.93
N THR A 323 -2.72 4.32 -11.04
CA THR A 323 -3.90 3.46 -11.05
C THR A 323 -3.51 2.14 -11.68
N LEU A 324 -3.59 1.05 -10.91
CA LEU A 324 -3.25 -0.28 -11.36
C LEU A 324 -4.39 -0.89 -12.20
N HIS A 325 -4.04 -1.45 -13.33
CA HIS A 325 -4.91 -2.18 -14.23
C HIS A 325 -4.31 -3.56 -14.52
N SER A 326 -4.87 -4.62 -13.94
CA SER A 326 -4.49 -5.98 -14.31
C SER A 326 -5.02 -6.32 -15.70
N ILE A 327 -4.12 -6.71 -16.60
CA ILE A 327 -4.39 -6.95 -18.03
C ILE A 327 -3.94 -8.34 -18.45
N ALA A 328 -4.64 -8.94 -19.40
CA ALA A 328 -4.26 -10.19 -20.07
C ALA A 328 -4.82 -10.25 -21.51
N PRO A 329 -4.39 -11.19 -22.35
CA PRO A 329 -4.97 -11.35 -23.70
C PRO A 329 -6.48 -11.47 -23.70
N GLN A 330 -7.02 -12.23 -22.75
CA GLN A 330 -8.46 -12.41 -22.54
C GLN A 330 -8.80 -12.26 -21.06
N ARG A 331 -10.06 -11.97 -20.77
CA ARG A 331 -10.56 -11.89 -19.41
C ARG A 331 -11.07 -13.26 -18.95
N GLU A 332 -10.12 -14.14 -18.63
CA GLU A 332 -10.34 -15.50 -18.15
C GLU A 332 -9.54 -15.76 -16.87
N VAL A 333 -9.89 -16.81 -16.14
CA VAL A 333 -9.16 -17.17 -14.93
C VAL A 333 -7.79 -17.73 -15.32
N LEU A 334 -6.75 -17.11 -14.79
CA LEU A 334 -5.36 -17.51 -14.93
C LEU A 334 -4.91 -18.20 -13.64
N VAL A 335 -4.09 -19.22 -13.76
CA VAL A 335 -3.57 -19.98 -12.64
C VAL A 335 -2.11 -19.59 -12.42
N SER A 336 -1.79 -19.08 -11.25
CA SER A 336 -0.43 -18.70 -10.85
C SER A 336 0.49 -19.91 -10.67
N GLN A 337 1.74 -19.68 -10.33
CA GLN A 337 2.75 -20.75 -10.18
C GLN A 337 2.36 -21.81 -9.16
N HIS A 338 1.67 -21.44 -8.09
CA HIS A 338 1.30 -22.35 -7.01
C HIS A 338 -0.21 -22.63 -6.93
N GLY A 339 -0.94 -22.30 -8.00
CA GLY A 339 -2.34 -22.71 -8.16
C GLY A 339 -3.37 -21.64 -7.80
N LEU A 340 -2.96 -20.41 -7.41
CA LEU A 340 -3.92 -19.35 -7.14
C LEU A 340 -4.65 -18.93 -8.41
N GLN A 341 -5.96 -18.81 -8.32
CA GLN A 341 -6.84 -18.42 -9.41
C GLN A 341 -6.98 -16.89 -9.44
N LEU A 342 -6.44 -16.25 -10.49
CA LEU A 342 -6.45 -14.79 -10.68
C LEU A 342 -7.32 -14.44 -11.88
N LEU A 343 -8.06 -13.32 -11.79
CA LEU A 343 -8.86 -12.80 -12.90
C LEU A 343 -8.37 -11.41 -13.30
N PRO A 344 -7.89 -11.21 -14.53
CA PRO A 344 -7.55 -9.88 -15.01
C PRO A 344 -8.82 -9.01 -15.10
N ARG A 345 -8.72 -7.74 -14.74
CA ARG A 345 -9.83 -6.79 -14.88
C ARG A 345 -10.12 -6.44 -16.32
N TRP A 346 -9.09 -6.47 -17.16
CA TRP A 346 -9.15 -6.02 -18.53
C TRP A 346 -8.57 -7.06 -19.49
N SER A 347 -9.29 -7.32 -20.58
CA SER A 347 -8.67 -7.95 -21.74
C SER A 347 -7.84 -6.91 -22.51
N TYR A 348 -6.93 -7.37 -23.37
CA TYR A 348 -6.20 -6.49 -24.29
C TYR A 348 -7.14 -5.66 -25.17
N ALA A 349 -8.33 -6.19 -25.51
CA ALA A 349 -9.32 -5.48 -26.33
C ALA A 349 -9.92 -4.27 -25.60
N ASP A 350 -10.18 -4.41 -24.30
CA ASP A 350 -10.93 -3.43 -23.50
C ASP A 350 -10.04 -2.61 -22.57
N ALA A 351 -8.73 -2.86 -22.53
CA ALA A 351 -7.79 -2.16 -21.66
C ALA A 351 -7.82 -0.65 -21.92
N PRO A 352 -7.80 0.18 -20.87
CA PRO A 352 -7.70 1.63 -21.01
C PRO A 352 -6.36 2.02 -21.65
N THR A 353 -6.20 3.30 -21.98
CA THR A 353 -4.89 3.83 -22.33
C THR A 353 -3.96 3.70 -21.14
N LEU A 354 -2.81 3.06 -21.35
CA LEU A 354 -1.81 2.82 -20.32
C LEU A 354 -0.60 3.73 -20.54
N ASP A 355 -0.04 4.21 -19.45
CA ASP A 355 1.19 5.03 -19.45
C ASP A 355 2.44 4.18 -19.21
N ARG A 356 2.30 3.04 -18.54
CA ARG A 356 3.32 2.02 -18.30
C ARG A 356 2.71 0.63 -18.36
N ILE A 357 3.50 -0.37 -18.77
CA ILE A 357 3.16 -1.79 -18.69
C ILE A 357 4.30 -2.51 -18.01
N VAL A 358 3.97 -3.23 -16.94
CA VAL A 358 4.94 -3.97 -16.14
C VAL A 358 4.55 -5.45 -16.08
N VAL A 359 5.55 -6.31 -16.19
CA VAL A 359 5.41 -7.76 -16.07
C VAL A 359 5.99 -8.19 -14.72
N PRO A 360 5.19 -8.81 -13.82
CA PRO A 360 5.68 -9.40 -12.58
C PRO A 360 6.39 -10.72 -12.86
N GLY A 361 7.62 -10.90 -12.38
CA GLY A 361 8.36 -12.15 -12.53
C GLY A 361 8.83 -12.41 -13.95
N LEU A 362 9.03 -13.70 -14.25
CA LEU A 362 9.53 -14.20 -15.55
C LEU A 362 8.36 -14.70 -16.38
N ILE A 363 8.13 -14.09 -17.51
CA ILE A 363 7.13 -14.50 -18.50
C ILE A 363 7.83 -15.25 -19.64
N ASP A 364 7.16 -16.20 -20.27
CA ASP A 364 7.69 -16.87 -21.46
C ASP A 364 7.80 -15.91 -22.67
N GLU A 365 8.70 -16.27 -23.59
CA GLU A 365 9.04 -15.42 -24.74
C GLU A 365 7.84 -15.15 -25.66
N ALA A 366 6.96 -16.12 -25.86
CA ALA A 366 5.79 -15.98 -26.74
C ALA A 366 4.75 -15.02 -26.13
N SER A 367 4.47 -15.18 -24.84
CA SER A 367 3.57 -14.28 -24.12
C SER A 367 4.13 -12.86 -24.03
N LEU A 368 5.44 -12.70 -23.82
CA LEU A 368 6.11 -11.40 -23.85
C LEU A 368 6.00 -10.74 -25.22
N ALA A 369 6.31 -11.47 -26.28
CA ALA A 369 6.21 -10.97 -27.65
C ALA A 369 4.77 -10.56 -28.02
N SER A 370 3.79 -11.34 -27.60
CA SER A 370 2.35 -11.01 -27.77
C SER A 370 2.00 -9.70 -27.08
N LEU A 371 2.41 -9.51 -25.83
CA LEU A 371 2.16 -8.28 -25.06
C LEU A 371 2.86 -7.07 -25.68
N GLN A 372 4.10 -7.22 -26.15
CA GLN A 372 4.85 -6.17 -26.82
C GLN A 372 4.19 -5.75 -28.14
N SER A 373 3.76 -6.74 -28.98
CA SER A 373 3.05 -6.48 -30.22
C SER A 373 1.73 -5.75 -29.98
N TRP A 374 0.96 -6.20 -29.02
CA TRP A 374 -0.30 -5.56 -28.65
C TRP A 374 -0.10 -4.09 -28.21
N SER A 375 0.92 -3.82 -27.38
CA SER A 375 1.22 -2.44 -26.97
C SER A 375 1.68 -1.58 -28.15
N ALA A 376 2.55 -2.11 -29.01
CA ALA A 376 3.08 -1.37 -30.17
C ALA A 376 1.97 -1.01 -31.19
N GLU A 377 1.03 -1.93 -31.46
CA GLU A 377 -0.12 -1.70 -32.35
C GLU A 377 -1.02 -0.55 -31.88
N ARG A 378 -1.03 -0.27 -30.56
CA ARG A 378 -1.80 0.82 -29.95
C ARG A 378 -0.97 2.09 -29.70
N ALA A 379 0.25 2.15 -30.21
CA ALA A 379 1.23 3.19 -29.88
C ALA A 379 1.40 3.35 -28.35
N GLY A 380 1.27 2.25 -27.63
CA GLY A 380 1.38 2.20 -26.18
C GLY A 380 2.82 2.22 -25.68
N PRO A 381 3.03 2.20 -24.35
CA PRO A 381 4.34 2.25 -23.74
C PRO A 381 5.15 0.95 -23.98
N ALA A 382 6.47 1.04 -23.79
CA ALA A 382 7.32 -0.13 -23.75
C ALA A 382 6.93 -1.06 -22.59
N VAL A 383 7.05 -2.36 -22.81
CA VAL A 383 6.81 -3.37 -21.78
C VAL A 383 8.06 -3.50 -20.91
N GLU A 384 7.91 -3.34 -19.62
CA GLU A 384 8.99 -3.39 -18.64
C GLU A 384 8.93 -4.70 -17.85
N GLN A 385 10.07 -5.39 -17.74
CA GLN A 385 10.21 -6.57 -16.87
C GLN A 385 11.05 -6.17 -15.66
N LEU A 386 10.47 -6.12 -14.47
CA LEU A 386 11.16 -5.61 -13.28
C LEU A 386 12.01 -6.66 -12.56
N HIS A 387 11.68 -7.94 -12.68
CA HIS A 387 12.29 -9.02 -11.89
C HIS A 387 13.21 -9.92 -12.72
N LEU A 388 14.02 -9.34 -13.60
CA LEU A 388 14.93 -10.09 -14.49
C LEU A 388 16.23 -10.53 -13.82
N GLY A 389 16.56 -10.02 -12.64
CA GLY A 389 17.83 -10.28 -11.96
C GLY A 389 17.71 -11.29 -10.82
N ALA A 390 18.84 -11.57 -10.18
CA ALA A 390 18.92 -12.34 -8.95
C ALA A 390 18.52 -11.56 -7.69
N SER A 391 18.02 -10.33 -7.85
CA SER A 391 17.58 -9.50 -6.73
C SER A 391 16.26 -10.01 -6.17
N TYR A 392 16.08 -9.82 -4.86
CA TYR A 392 14.81 -10.06 -4.21
C TYR A 392 13.72 -9.13 -4.79
N VAL A 393 12.54 -9.67 -5.06
CA VAL A 393 11.51 -8.98 -5.85
C VAL A 393 11.06 -7.63 -5.26
N TYR A 394 10.94 -7.52 -3.94
CA TYR A 394 10.59 -6.24 -3.29
C TYR A 394 11.69 -5.18 -3.48
N GLN A 395 12.96 -5.58 -3.46
CA GLN A 395 14.06 -4.65 -3.74
C GLN A 395 13.91 -4.02 -5.13
N ALA A 396 13.61 -4.84 -6.15
CA ALA A 396 13.39 -4.36 -7.50
C ALA A 396 12.19 -3.39 -7.60
N GLY A 397 11.11 -3.65 -6.88
CA GLY A 397 9.94 -2.77 -6.80
C GLY A 397 10.27 -1.40 -6.17
N PHE A 398 11.01 -1.37 -5.07
CA PHE A 398 11.43 -0.11 -4.43
C PHE A 398 12.42 0.68 -5.29
N GLU A 399 13.34 0.00 -5.98
CA GLU A 399 14.27 0.66 -6.90
C GLU A 399 13.54 1.28 -8.09
N ASP A 400 12.55 0.58 -8.65
CA ASP A 400 11.69 1.12 -9.70
C ASP A 400 10.93 2.36 -9.23
N MET A 401 10.31 2.29 -8.06
CA MET A 401 9.63 3.43 -7.44
C MET A 401 10.59 4.62 -7.26
N ALA A 402 11.78 4.37 -6.75
CA ALA A 402 12.76 5.43 -6.52
C ALA A 402 13.21 6.10 -7.81
N ARG A 403 13.41 5.33 -8.90
CA ARG A 403 13.76 5.87 -10.22
C ARG A 403 12.65 6.73 -10.82
N ASN A 404 11.41 6.29 -10.72
CA ASN A 404 10.26 6.93 -11.38
C ASN A 404 9.58 8.00 -10.52
N ASN A 405 9.56 7.83 -9.20
CA ASN A 405 8.76 8.65 -8.27
C ASN A 405 9.59 9.36 -7.20
N GLY A 406 10.92 9.15 -7.20
CA GLY A 406 11.83 9.80 -6.27
C GLY A 406 12.14 8.98 -5.02
N SER A 407 13.34 9.15 -4.51
CA SER A 407 13.87 8.34 -3.40
C SER A 407 13.15 8.58 -2.08
N ILE A 408 12.57 9.76 -1.84
CA ILE A 408 11.80 10.03 -0.62
C ILE A 408 10.51 9.22 -0.59
N VAL A 409 9.79 9.13 -1.72
CA VAL A 409 8.56 8.32 -1.81
C VAL A 409 8.87 6.85 -1.59
N ALA A 410 9.94 6.34 -2.20
CA ALA A 410 10.35 4.95 -2.03
C ALA A 410 10.81 4.66 -0.59
N ALA A 411 11.61 5.52 0.03
CA ALA A 411 12.06 5.34 1.40
C ALA A 411 10.90 5.42 2.41
N GLN A 412 9.92 6.28 2.17
CA GLN A 412 8.69 6.32 2.98
C GLN A 412 7.86 5.04 2.83
N THR A 413 7.81 4.46 1.62
CA THR A 413 7.12 3.19 1.37
C THR A 413 7.88 2.01 1.97
N ILE A 414 9.23 1.99 1.91
CA ILE A 414 10.08 1.01 2.61
C ILE A 414 9.75 0.99 4.10
N TYR A 415 9.66 2.16 4.72
CA TYR A 415 9.29 2.27 6.13
C TYR A 415 7.87 1.75 6.39
N LEU A 416 6.91 2.16 5.55
CA LEU A 416 5.51 1.74 5.66
C LEU A 416 5.35 0.22 5.57
N LEU A 417 6.06 -0.42 4.64
CA LEU A 417 5.99 -1.88 4.43
C LEU A 417 6.94 -2.66 5.37
N GLU A 418 7.63 -1.97 6.29
CA GLU A 418 8.63 -2.54 7.20
C GLU A 418 9.66 -3.41 6.48
N PHE A 419 10.13 -2.95 5.32
CA PHE A 419 11.13 -3.67 4.55
C PHE A 419 12.52 -3.53 5.18
N PRO A 420 13.26 -4.63 5.38
CA PRO A 420 14.56 -4.60 6.06
C PRO A 420 15.72 -4.07 5.21
N GLY A 421 15.49 -3.80 3.93
CA GLY A 421 16.53 -3.29 3.01
C GLY A 421 16.94 -1.86 3.32
N GLU A 422 18.25 -1.62 3.43
CA GLU A 422 18.78 -0.36 3.96
C GLU A 422 19.01 0.72 2.90
N GLN A 423 19.24 0.39 1.63
CA GLN A 423 19.75 1.39 0.70
C GLN A 423 19.12 1.34 -0.68
N LEU A 424 18.46 2.45 -1.02
CA LEU A 424 18.17 2.77 -2.40
C LEU A 424 19.46 3.16 -3.15
N PRO A 425 19.56 2.92 -4.46
CA PRO A 425 20.71 3.35 -5.26
C PRO A 425 21.03 4.83 -5.06
N SER A 426 22.33 5.16 -4.99
CA SER A 426 22.78 6.55 -4.88
C SER A 426 22.52 7.34 -6.16
N GLY A 427 22.40 8.67 -6.04
CA GLY A 427 22.24 9.57 -7.19
C GLY A 427 20.83 9.68 -7.73
N LEU A 428 19.83 9.08 -7.08
CA LEU A 428 18.43 9.20 -7.43
C LEU A 428 17.88 10.60 -7.09
N ARG A 429 16.87 11.02 -7.84
CA ARG A 429 16.16 12.28 -7.55
C ARG A 429 15.38 12.12 -6.25
N LEU A 430 15.41 13.15 -5.39
CA LEU A 430 14.65 13.15 -4.14
C LEU A 430 13.14 13.16 -4.39
N PHE A 431 12.68 13.98 -5.34
CA PHE A 431 11.28 14.16 -5.69
C PHE A 431 11.04 13.99 -7.20
N PRO A 432 9.82 13.62 -7.60
CA PRO A 432 9.42 13.68 -9.00
C PRO A 432 9.61 15.10 -9.57
N PRO A 433 10.05 15.26 -10.82
CA PRO A 433 10.20 16.59 -11.45
C PRO A 433 8.91 17.40 -11.46
N THR A 434 7.76 16.73 -11.59
CA THR A 434 6.42 17.35 -11.54
C THR A 434 6.11 17.98 -10.20
N VAL A 435 6.50 17.35 -9.08
CA VAL A 435 6.33 17.90 -7.73
C VAL A 435 7.14 19.18 -7.58
N LEU A 436 8.41 19.16 -7.98
CA LEU A 436 9.29 20.35 -7.89
C LEU A 436 8.79 21.49 -8.77
N ARG A 437 8.40 21.18 -10.01
CA ARG A 437 7.83 22.15 -10.95
C ARG A 437 6.56 22.81 -10.36
N ASN A 438 5.62 22.01 -9.89
CA ASN A 438 4.33 22.50 -9.39
C ASN A 438 4.51 23.28 -8.09
N ALA A 439 5.36 22.82 -7.17
CA ALA A 439 5.69 23.54 -5.96
C ALA A 439 6.28 24.91 -6.28
N SER A 440 7.19 25.01 -7.27
CA SER A 440 7.79 26.26 -7.72
C SER A 440 6.78 27.20 -8.38
N LEU A 441 5.87 26.68 -9.22
CA LEU A 441 4.80 27.45 -9.84
C LEU A 441 3.83 28.03 -8.80
N TYR A 442 3.41 27.23 -7.81
CA TYR A 442 2.54 27.68 -6.74
C TYR A 442 3.25 28.70 -5.82
N ALA A 443 4.52 28.52 -5.52
CA ALA A 443 5.31 29.50 -4.79
C ALA A 443 5.39 30.85 -5.54
N LEU A 444 5.66 30.81 -6.86
CA LEU A 444 5.66 32.00 -7.71
C LEU A 444 4.27 32.69 -7.71
N LEU A 445 3.19 31.93 -7.84
CA LEU A 445 1.83 32.45 -7.76
C LEU A 445 1.59 33.15 -6.41
N GLY A 446 2.04 32.55 -5.31
CA GLY A 446 1.97 33.16 -3.98
C GLY A 446 2.71 34.50 -3.90
N LEU A 447 3.91 34.59 -4.47
CA LEU A 447 4.68 35.82 -4.56
C LEU A 447 3.98 36.89 -5.42
N LEU A 448 3.36 36.49 -6.53
CA LEU A 448 2.58 37.41 -7.38
C LEU A 448 1.34 37.95 -6.64
N ILE A 449 0.63 37.11 -5.89
CA ILE A 449 -0.49 37.51 -5.03
C ILE A 449 -0.02 38.51 -3.97
N ALA A 450 1.13 38.27 -3.34
CA ALA A 450 1.73 39.19 -2.36
C ALA A 450 2.03 40.54 -2.98
N GLY A 451 2.66 40.54 -4.18
CA GLY A 451 2.99 41.76 -4.93
C GLY A 451 1.75 42.54 -5.35
N ALA A 452 0.73 41.89 -5.88
CA ALA A 452 -0.54 42.51 -6.27
C ALA A 452 -1.24 43.13 -5.05
N SER A 453 -1.25 42.43 -3.90
CA SER A 453 -1.83 42.93 -2.67
C SER A 453 -1.08 44.17 -2.14
N ASP A 454 0.23 44.18 -2.23
CA ASP A 454 1.05 45.36 -1.84
C ASP A 454 0.81 46.56 -2.76
N TYR A 455 0.71 46.32 -4.07
CA TYR A 455 0.40 47.34 -5.05
C TYR A 455 -0.98 47.97 -4.77
N LEU A 456 -2.00 47.16 -4.57
CA LEU A 456 -3.34 47.63 -4.25
C LEU A 456 -3.40 48.40 -2.94
N ARG A 457 -2.67 47.94 -1.92
CA ARG A 457 -2.55 48.64 -0.63
C ARG A 457 -1.83 49.98 -0.79
N SER A 458 -0.81 50.06 -1.63
CA SER A 458 -0.07 51.31 -1.90
C SER A 458 -0.97 52.33 -2.62
N LYS A 459 -1.71 51.91 -3.65
CA LYS A 459 -2.69 52.78 -4.35
C LYS A 459 -3.78 53.30 -3.40
N ARG A 460 -4.34 52.44 -2.55
CA ARG A 460 -5.35 52.87 -1.56
C ARG A 460 -4.79 53.87 -0.54
N ARG A 461 -3.51 53.73 -0.15
CA ARG A 461 -2.85 54.69 0.73
C ARG A 461 -2.62 56.04 0.02
N GLN A 462 -2.27 56.02 -1.26
CA GLN A 462 -2.07 57.24 -2.04
C GLN A 462 -3.37 57.97 -2.27
N ALA A 463 -4.46 57.27 -2.63
CA ALA A 463 -5.80 57.86 -2.74
C ALA A 463 -6.31 58.46 -1.44
N ARG A 464 -6.06 57.82 -0.29
CA ARG A 464 -6.42 58.37 1.04
C ARG A 464 -5.57 59.57 1.45
N ARG A 465 -4.33 59.72 0.93
CA ARG A 465 -3.50 60.89 1.17
C ARG A 465 -3.95 62.08 0.34
N SER A 466 -4.35 61.86 -0.93
CA SER A 466 -4.86 62.89 -1.81
C SER A 466 -6.27 63.39 -1.45
N SER A 467 -7.04 62.62 -0.67
CA SER A 467 -8.38 63.00 -0.21
C SER A 467 -8.43 63.65 1.17
N ARG A 468 -7.27 63.87 1.85
CA ARG A 468 -7.25 64.69 3.07
C ARG A 468 -7.27 66.17 2.69
N PRO A 469 -8.24 66.94 3.22
CA PRO A 469 -8.26 68.39 3.03
C PRO A 469 -6.93 68.99 3.57
N SER A 470 -6.35 69.94 2.82
CA SER A 470 -5.24 70.73 3.31
C SER A 470 -5.71 71.48 4.57
N GLU A 471 -5.15 71.21 5.73
CA GLU A 471 -5.32 72.04 6.90
C GLU A 471 -4.77 73.41 6.52
N GLN A 472 -5.66 74.40 6.35
CA GLN A 472 -5.24 75.75 6.22
C GLN A 472 -4.51 76.19 7.54
N PRO A 473 -3.34 76.87 7.47
CA PRO A 473 -2.70 77.40 8.66
C PRO A 473 -3.66 78.39 9.26
N SER A 474 -4.06 78.22 10.53
CA SER A 474 -4.82 79.17 11.29
C SER A 474 -4.01 80.44 11.37
N LEU A 475 -4.46 81.53 10.69
CA LEU A 475 -3.95 82.85 10.84
C LEU A 475 -4.06 83.28 12.32
N GLY A 476 -2.90 83.57 12.93
CA GLY A 476 -2.79 83.99 14.31
C GLY A 476 -3.65 85.22 14.55
N ARG A 477 -4.45 85.15 15.58
CA ARG A 477 -5.10 86.37 16.16
C ARG A 477 -3.99 87.34 16.57
N ALA A 478 -4.02 88.54 15.92
CA ALA A 478 -3.30 89.69 16.41
C ALA A 478 -3.78 90.04 17.80
N VAL A 479 -2.88 90.13 18.75
CA VAL A 479 -3.11 90.67 20.08
C VAL A 479 -3.01 92.15 19.90
N ASP A 480 -4.10 92.83 20.18
CA ASP A 480 -4.20 94.31 20.24
C ASP A 480 -3.56 94.80 21.59
N PRO A 481 -2.60 95.69 21.57
CA PRO A 481 -2.04 96.26 22.80
C PRO A 481 -2.71 97.60 23.11
N GLN A 482 -3.73 97.58 23.95
CA GLN A 482 -4.02 98.84 24.78
C GLN A 482 -4.97 98.53 25.97
N LEU A 483 -4.43 98.92 27.14
CA LEU A 483 -4.92 99.32 28.47
C LEU A 483 -4.83 98.22 29.54
#